data_c6c45eea4fabcd7e475987563558c1d1
#
_entry.id   c6c45eea4fabcd7e475987563558c1d1
#
_cell.length_a   1.000
_cell.length_b   1.000
_cell.length_c   1.000
_cell.angle_alpha   90.00
_cell.angle_beta   90.00
_cell.angle_gamma   90.00
#
_symmetry.space_group_name_H-M   'P 1'
#
loop_
_entity.id
_entity.type
_entity.pdbx_description
1 polymer ?
#
loop_
_entity_poly.entity_id
_entity_poly.type
_entity_poly.pdbx_seq_one_letter_code
_entity_poly.pdbx_strand_id
1 'polypeptide(L)'
;MHELSIAMSIIDVAQEEAAQRGVQVSAVHIKVGALSGVVADALLASYEMACCDTPLAGSKLVIEEVPAMIHCPQCKAAKPVSSLQWFCCAECGSPGHEIVQGKELQIVALEVPE
;
A
#
# COMPACT_ATOMS: atom_id res chain seq x y z
N MET A 1 -4.42 -8.84 9.63
CA MET A 1 -4.78 -7.44 9.50
C MET A 1 -6.18 -7.31 8.94
N HIS A 2 -6.94 -6.37 9.42
CA HIS A 2 -8.34 -6.22 9.02
C HIS A 2 -8.46 -5.29 7.80
N GLU A 3 -8.51 -5.86 6.62
CA GLU A 3 -8.58 -5.10 5.37
C GLU A 3 -9.79 -4.17 5.31
N LEU A 4 -10.92 -4.55 5.89
CA LEU A 4 -12.09 -3.68 5.91
C LEU A 4 -11.84 -2.40 6.72
N SER A 5 -11.18 -2.50 7.88
CA SER A 5 -10.84 -1.32 8.69
C SER A 5 -9.89 -0.40 7.93
N ILE A 6 -8.93 -0.98 7.21
CA ILE A 6 -7.99 -0.22 6.39
C ILE A 6 -8.74 0.49 5.28
N ALA A 7 -9.64 -0.23 4.59
CA ALA A 7 -10.45 0.36 3.52
C ALA A 7 -11.30 1.53 4.02
N MET A 8 -11.92 1.38 5.19
CA MET A 8 -12.71 2.45 5.79
C MET A 8 -11.87 3.67 6.12
N SER A 9 -10.65 3.47 6.63
CA SER A 9 -9.72 4.57 6.91
C SER A 9 -9.30 5.29 5.64
N ILE A 10 -9.04 4.55 4.56
CA ILE A 10 -8.68 5.13 3.26
C ILE A 10 -9.84 6.00 2.75
N ILE A 11 -11.07 5.48 2.84
CA ILE A 11 -12.26 6.20 2.39
C ILE A 11 -12.45 7.48 3.20
N ASP A 12 -12.29 7.43 4.51
CA ASP A 12 -12.42 8.59 5.38
C ASP A 12 -11.44 9.70 4.99
N VAL A 13 -10.18 9.35 4.77
CA VAL A 13 -9.15 10.31 4.36
C VAL A 13 -9.47 10.90 2.99
N ALA A 14 -9.86 10.06 2.04
CA ALA A 14 -10.17 10.48 0.68
C ALA A 14 -11.40 11.39 0.64
N GLN A 15 -12.43 11.07 1.43
CA GLN A 15 -13.64 11.90 1.52
C GLN A 15 -13.32 13.27 2.11
N GLU A 16 -12.53 13.31 3.17
CA GLU A 16 -12.15 14.55 3.81
C GLU A 16 -11.39 15.46 2.85
N GLU A 17 -10.43 14.90 2.14
CA GLU A 17 -9.64 15.66 1.16
C GLU A 17 -10.51 16.14 0.01
N ALA A 18 -11.40 15.29 -0.50
CA ALA A 18 -12.33 15.65 -1.58
C ALA A 18 -13.26 16.78 -1.16
N ALA A 19 -13.77 16.73 0.07
CA ALA A 19 -14.65 17.76 0.60
C ALA A 19 -13.93 19.10 0.74
N GLN A 20 -12.70 19.09 1.23
CA GLN A 20 -11.90 20.30 1.38
C GLN A 20 -11.63 20.97 0.03
N ARG A 21 -11.43 20.20 -1.02
CA ARG A 21 -11.12 20.71 -2.36
C ARG A 21 -12.34 20.90 -3.23
N GLY A 22 -13.51 20.46 -2.79
CA GLY A 22 -14.74 20.57 -3.57
C GLY A 22 -14.69 19.74 -4.85
N VAL A 23 -14.05 18.56 -4.82
CA VAL A 23 -13.88 17.70 -5.98
C VAL A 23 -14.46 16.31 -5.70
N GLN A 24 -14.68 15.56 -6.79
CA GLN A 24 -15.08 14.15 -6.72
C GLN A 24 -13.86 13.30 -7.03
N VAL A 25 -13.67 12.22 -6.28
CA VAL A 25 -12.52 11.32 -6.47
C VAL A 25 -12.93 10.15 -7.36
N SER A 26 -12.17 9.89 -8.42
CA SER A 26 -12.40 8.76 -9.32
C SER A 26 -11.49 7.57 -9.02
N ALA A 27 -10.34 7.80 -8.40
CA ALA A 27 -9.43 6.72 -8.00
C ALA A 27 -8.56 7.16 -6.82
N VAL A 28 -8.22 6.19 -5.97
CA VAL A 28 -7.31 6.39 -4.85
C VAL A 28 -6.10 5.50 -5.09
N HIS A 29 -4.92 6.09 -5.11
CA HIS A 29 -3.65 5.36 -5.30
C HIS A 29 -2.98 5.17 -3.95
N ILE A 30 -2.65 3.92 -3.64
CA ILE A 30 -1.95 3.59 -2.39
C ILE A 30 -0.73 2.72 -2.66
N LYS A 31 0.23 2.78 -1.75
CA LYS A 31 1.35 1.86 -1.71
C LYS A 31 1.15 0.86 -0.58
N VAL A 32 1.32 -0.41 -0.90
CA VAL A 32 1.21 -1.51 0.08
C VAL A 32 2.50 -2.33 0.03
N GLY A 33 3.23 -2.31 1.12
CA GLY A 33 4.48 -3.05 1.22
C GLY A 33 4.25 -4.55 1.45
N ALA A 34 5.17 -5.36 0.94
CA ALA A 34 5.09 -6.82 1.09
C ALA A 34 5.09 -7.26 2.55
N LEU A 35 5.66 -6.45 3.44
CA LEU A 35 5.74 -6.74 4.88
C LEU A 35 4.64 -6.07 5.70
N SER A 36 3.68 -5.40 5.06
CA SER A 36 2.60 -4.70 5.77
C SER A 36 1.58 -5.66 6.38
N GLY A 37 1.54 -6.90 5.92
CA GLY A 37 0.54 -7.88 6.35
C GLY A 37 -0.80 -7.73 5.64
N VAL A 38 -0.91 -6.82 4.69
CA VAL A 38 -2.16 -6.56 3.98
C VAL A 38 -2.22 -7.43 2.73
N VAL A 39 -3.34 -8.12 2.53
CA VAL A 39 -3.60 -8.90 1.32
C VAL A 39 -4.30 -7.99 0.32
N ALA A 40 -3.65 -7.72 -0.82
CA ALA A 40 -4.14 -6.76 -1.81
C ALA A 40 -5.54 -7.09 -2.32
N ASP A 41 -5.80 -8.35 -2.67
CA ASP A 41 -7.12 -8.76 -3.19
C ASP A 41 -8.22 -8.56 -2.15
N ALA A 42 -7.93 -8.87 -0.89
CA ALA A 42 -8.88 -8.65 0.21
C ALA A 42 -9.13 -7.17 0.43
N LEU A 43 -8.10 -6.35 0.31
CA LEU A 43 -8.26 -4.90 0.44
C LEU A 43 -9.10 -4.33 -0.69
N LEU A 44 -8.89 -4.77 -1.93
CA LEU A 44 -9.71 -4.33 -3.07
C LEU A 44 -11.18 -4.67 -2.87
N ALA A 45 -11.48 -5.89 -2.45
CA ALA A 45 -12.86 -6.31 -2.18
C ALA A 45 -13.48 -5.51 -1.04
N SER A 46 -12.72 -5.29 0.03
CA SER A 46 -13.19 -4.50 1.18
C SER A 46 -13.45 -3.04 0.81
N TYR A 47 -12.58 -2.47 -0.03
CA TYR A 47 -12.75 -1.09 -0.49
C TYR A 47 -14.03 -0.94 -1.31
N GLU A 48 -14.25 -1.85 -2.26
CA GLU A 48 -15.44 -1.82 -3.10
C GLU A 48 -16.71 -1.88 -2.25
N MET A 49 -16.73 -2.78 -1.27
CA MET A 49 -17.86 -2.94 -0.36
C MET A 49 -18.05 -1.71 0.53
N ALA A 50 -16.96 -1.18 1.07
CA ALA A 50 -17.02 -0.04 1.99
C ALA A 50 -17.38 1.27 1.30
N CYS A 51 -17.14 1.39 -0.01
CA CYS A 51 -17.49 2.58 -0.80
C CYS A 51 -19.00 2.70 -1.04
N CYS A 52 -19.76 1.61 -0.92
CA CYS A 52 -21.19 1.64 -1.19
C CYS A 52 -21.87 2.69 -0.31
N ASP A 53 -22.78 3.46 -0.92
CA ASP A 53 -23.52 4.54 -0.24
C ASP A 53 -22.62 5.66 0.31
N THR A 54 -21.42 5.79 -0.24
CA THR A 54 -20.53 6.92 0.08
C THR A 54 -20.26 7.74 -1.18
N PRO A 55 -19.74 8.98 -1.04
CA PRO A 55 -19.33 9.77 -2.21
C PRO A 55 -18.24 9.12 -3.06
N LEU A 56 -17.55 8.10 -2.54
CA LEU A 56 -16.52 7.38 -3.28
C LEU A 56 -17.05 6.14 -4.01
N ALA A 57 -18.37 5.90 -3.99
CA ALA A 57 -18.96 4.78 -4.72
C ALA A 57 -18.59 4.88 -6.21
N GLY A 58 -18.12 3.77 -6.78
CA GLY A 58 -17.67 3.72 -8.17
C GLY A 58 -16.22 4.13 -8.38
N SER A 59 -15.54 4.67 -7.35
CA SER A 59 -14.12 4.98 -7.46
C SER A 59 -13.30 3.69 -7.43
N LYS A 60 -12.07 3.78 -7.94
CA LYS A 60 -11.15 2.64 -8.00
C LYS A 60 -10.06 2.79 -6.95
N LEU A 61 -9.67 1.67 -6.36
CA LEU A 61 -8.48 1.61 -5.52
C LEU A 61 -7.35 1.03 -6.37
N VAL A 62 -6.29 1.80 -6.56
CA VAL A 62 -5.12 1.38 -7.34
C VAL A 62 -4.00 1.10 -6.34
N ILE A 63 -3.59 -0.16 -6.29
CA ILE A 63 -2.57 -0.60 -5.35
C ILE A 63 -1.24 -0.78 -6.06
N GLU A 64 -0.22 -0.08 -5.58
CA GLU A 64 1.16 -0.31 -5.99
C GLU A 64 1.79 -1.18 -4.89
N GLU A 65 2.17 -2.40 -5.25
CA GLU A 65 2.82 -3.31 -4.31
C GLU A 65 4.30 -2.99 -4.26
N VAL A 66 4.82 -2.80 -3.05
CA VAL A 66 6.22 -2.43 -2.83
C VAL A 66 6.96 -3.65 -2.28
N PRO A 67 7.96 -4.18 -3.01
CA PRO A 67 8.69 -5.36 -2.55
C PRO A 67 9.51 -5.07 -1.30
N ALA A 68 9.76 -6.11 -0.52
CA ALA A 68 10.62 -6.01 0.66
C ALA A 68 12.08 -5.90 0.24
N MET A 69 12.77 -4.91 0.76
CA MET A 69 14.21 -4.73 0.52
C MET A 69 14.92 -4.44 1.84
N ILE A 70 16.15 -4.93 1.92
CA ILE A 70 17.03 -4.75 3.07
C ILE A 70 18.32 -4.06 2.61
N HIS A 71 19.01 -3.43 3.57
CA HIS A 71 20.36 -2.99 3.33
C HIS A 71 21.30 -4.18 3.49
N CYS A 72 22.00 -4.55 2.41
CA CYS A 72 22.98 -5.63 2.46
C CYS A 72 24.37 -5.04 2.78
N PRO A 73 24.98 -5.41 3.91
CA PRO A 73 26.29 -4.87 4.28
C PRO A 73 27.41 -5.39 3.36
N GLN A 74 27.26 -6.56 2.76
CA GLN A 74 28.24 -7.10 1.84
C GLN A 74 28.19 -6.41 0.47
N CYS A 75 26.98 -6.21 -0.06
CA CYS A 75 26.80 -5.49 -1.33
C CYS A 75 26.85 -3.97 -1.15
N LYS A 76 26.76 -3.49 0.08
CA LYS A 76 26.74 -2.06 0.43
C LYS A 76 25.64 -1.30 -0.29
N ALA A 77 24.48 -1.92 -0.43
CA ALA A 77 23.35 -1.36 -1.17
C ALA A 77 22.04 -2.02 -0.71
N ALA A 78 20.92 -1.38 -1.07
CA ALA A 78 19.61 -1.96 -0.88
C ALA A 78 19.42 -3.11 -1.86
N LYS A 79 18.96 -4.26 -1.38
CA LYS A 79 18.78 -5.47 -2.17
C LYS A 79 17.46 -6.15 -1.81
N PRO A 80 16.82 -6.82 -2.77
CA PRO A 80 15.63 -7.64 -2.46
C PRO A 80 16.00 -8.76 -1.47
N VAL A 81 15.02 -9.18 -0.68
CA VAL A 81 15.20 -10.33 0.21
C VAL A 81 14.94 -11.63 -0.56
N SER A 82 15.63 -12.71 -0.16
CA SER A 82 15.43 -14.03 -0.77
C SER A 82 14.06 -14.63 -0.40
N SER A 83 13.54 -14.31 0.79
CA SER A 83 12.20 -14.68 1.20
C SER A 83 11.74 -13.77 2.33
N LEU A 84 10.43 -13.74 2.60
CA LEU A 84 9.89 -12.93 3.70
C LEU A 84 10.17 -13.54 5.07
N GLN A 85 10.57 -14.81 5.13
CA GLN A 85 10.96 -15.47 6.39
C GLN A 85 12.44 -15.30 6.69
N TRP A 86 13.27 -15.12 5.68
CA TRP A 86 14.72 -15.03 5.83
C TRP A 86 15.19 -13.72 5.18
N PHE A 87 15.51 -12.75 6.00
CA PHE A 87 15.97 -11.45 5.49
C PHE A 87 17.43 -11.52 5.08
N CYS A 88 17.67 -12.35 4.06
CA CYS A 88 18.98 -12.49 3.44
C CYS A 88 18.95 -11.87 2.06
N CYS A 89 20.08 -11.30 1.66
CA CYS A 89 20.23 -10.70 0.34
C CYS A 89 20.00 -11.75 -0.75
N ALA A 90 19.12 -11.45 -1.71
CA ALA A 90 18.81 -12.37 -2.81
C ALA A 90 20.02 -12.59 -3.73
N GLU A 91 20.98 -11.67 -3.76
CA GLU A 91 22.16 -11.78 -4.63
C GLU A 91 23.33 -12.49 -3.98
N CYS A 92 23.67 -12.16 -2.73
CA CYS A 92 24.85 -12.73 -2.07
C CYS A 92 24.56 -13.64 -0.90
N GLY A 93 23.29 -13.71 -0.46
CA GLY A 93 22.89 -14.59 0.64
C GLY A 93 23.23 -14.08 2.03
N SER A 94 23.87 -12.93 2.16
CA SER A 94 24.24 -12.40 3.49
C SER A 94 23.00 -11.92 4.22
N PRO A 95 22.94 -12.12 5.56
CA PRO A 95 21.83 -11.60 6.33
C PRO A 95 21.85 -10.08 6.40
N GLY A 96 20.65 -9.48 6.36
CA GLY A 96 20.47 -8.05 6.52
C GLY A 96 19.58 -7.77 7.70
N HIS A 97 19.85 -6.70 8.42
CA HIS A 97 19.12 -6.36 9.63
C HIS A 97 18.24 -5.12 9.46
N GLU A 98 18.50 -4.31 8.44
CA GLU A 98 17.77 -3.07 8.22
C GLU A 98 16.84 -3.22 7.02
N ILE A 99 15.53 -3.09 7.30
CA ILE A 99 14.52 -3.09 6.24
C ILE A 99 14.42 -1.67 5.70
N VAL A 100 14.71 -1.49 4.40
CA VAL A 100 14.72 -0.16 3.79
C VAL A 100 13.41 0.14 3.05
N GLN A 101 12.65 -0.88 2.68
CA GLN A 101 11.30 -0.70 2.15
C GLN A 101 10.50 -2.02 2.29
N GLY A 102 9.18 -1.93 2.13
CA GLY A 102 8.29 -3.09 2.16
C GLY A 102 7.25 -3.03 3.26
N LYS A 103 7.27 -2.00 4.10
CA LYS A 103 6.30 -1.83 5.20
C LYS A 103 5.22 -0.80 4.90
N GLU A 104 5.22 -0.22 3.72
CA GLU A 104 4.34 0.89 3.36
C GLU A 104 2.86 0.50 3.42
N LEU A 105 2.05 1.44 3.87
CA LEU A 105 0.61 1.40 3.77
C LEU A 105 0.17 2.86 3.78
N GLN A 106 0.15 3.48 2.60
CA GLN A 106 -0.05 4.92 2.52
C GLN A 106 -0.77 5.32 1.24
N ILE A 107 -1.59 6.36 1.35
CA ILE A 107 -2.23 7.00 0.21
C ILE A 107 -1.20 7.93 -0.43
N VAL A 108 -0.98 7.79 -1.73
CA VAL A 108 0.01 8.59 -2.44
C VAL A 108 -0.61 9.59 -3.41
N ALA A 109 -1.84 9.33 -3.89
CA ALA A 109 -2.49 10.24 -4.82
C ALA A 109 -3.99 9.96 -4.88
N LEU A 110 -4.74 11.00 -5.22
CA LEU A 110 -6.16 10.90 -5.52
C LEU A 110 -6.35 11.39 -6.95
N GLU A 111 -7.07 10.62 -7.78
CA GLU A 111 -7.43 11.05 -9.11
C GLU A 111 -8.80 11.71 -9.10
N VAL A 112 -8.90 12.81 -9.80
CA VAL A 112 -10.19 13.51 -10.01
C VAL A 112 -10.50 13.54 -11.49
N PRO A 113 -11.77 13.37 -11.90
CA PRO A 113 -12.13 13.47 -13.31
C PRO A 113 -11.94 14.89 -13.81
N GLU A 114 -11.59 15.01 -15.07
CA GLU A 114 -11.46 16.31 -15.74
C GLU A 114 -12.81 16.94 -16.06
#